data_e0372a0deab07946db444a4e26580766
#
_entry.id   e0372a0deab07946db444a4e26580766
#
_cell.length_a   1.000
_cell.length_b   1.000
_cell.length_c   1.000
_cell.angle_alpha   90.00
_cell.angle_beta   90.00
_cell.angle_gamma   90.00
#
_symmetry.space_group_name_H-M   'P 1'
#
loop_
_entity.id
_entity.type
_entity.pdbx_description
1 polymer ?
#
loop_
_entity_poly.entity_id
_entity_poly.type
_entity_poly.pdbx_seq_one_letter_code
_entity_poly.pdbx_strand_id
1 'polypeptide(L)'
;MRDASIAHERQKLRRELVLLTMPRSHQYPSLEEMVVSSAEPEMFGVVHGGLRFDCLLKRCAAPGAPLFVVLSGLRNPDKHPIPKFDRISRAPLFSGHVLYVSDPIHHFAPEARTGWYLGDASRPGIRLLADVVRVLAGRLGVADEGIISYGSSAGGVAAVKLAAHIGTATAVAINAQTKLWLFRRGVVNTWRRACFPGISQDVLFKRGERQFDLHETVLSHPRFKLLYVQNRLDGFHFRAFYQPFCDAFLLAPERMGLSRYGRMSTYLFDHASGHGAETPELVPELVAAARELAAIRV
;
A
#
# COMPACT_ATOMS: atom_id res chain seq x y z
N MET A 1 14.75 -24.80 -15.09
CA MET A 1 13.59 -25.05 -14.22
C MET A 1 13.97 -25.40 -12.77
N ARG A 2 14.97 -26.24 -12.50
CA ARG A 2 15.44 -26.57 -11.13
C ARG A 2 15.96 -25.37 -10.34
N ASP A 3 16.74 -24.46 -10.96
CA ASP A 3 17.31 -23.29 -10.27
C ASP A 3 16.25 -22.26 -9.81
N ALA A 4 15.21 -22.05 -10.59
CA ALA A 4 14.09 -21.17 -10.22
C ALA A 4 13.27 -21.74 -9.04
N SER A 5 13.13 -23.08 -8.94
CA SER A 5 12.49 -23.77 -7.83
C SER A 5 13.29 -23.64 -6.54
N ILE A 6 14.60 -23.81 -6.61
CA ILE A 6 15.52 -23.68 -5.45
C ILE A 6 15.57 -22.24 -4.95
N ALA A 7 15.59 -21.25 -5.85
CA ALA A 7 15.54 -19.84 -5.48
C ALA A 7 14.21 -19.47 -4.78
N HIS A 8 13.10 -20.01 -5.28
CA HIS A 8 11.78 -19.81 -4.67
C HIS A 8 11.68 -20.45 -3.27
N GLU A 9 12.19 -21.66 -3.10
CA GLU A 9 12.21 -22.35 -1.82
C GLU A 9 13.12 -21.66 -0.79
N ARG A 10 14.32 -21.21 -1.20
CA ARG A 10 15.20 -20.40 -0.35
C ARG A 10 14.56 -19.08 0.07
N GLN A 11 13.82 -18.43 -0.81
CA GLN A 11 13.10 -17.21 -0.49
C GLN A 11 11.94 -17.46 0.48
N LYS A 12 11.24 -18.59 0.34
CA LYS A 12 10.19 -19.05 1.27
C LYS A 12 10.76 -19.33 2.66
N LEU A 13 11.83 -20.10 2.75
CA LEU A 13 12.52 -20.41 4.01
C LEU A 13 13.07 -19.16 4.70
N ARG A 14 13.63 -18.21 3.95
CA ARG A 14 14.06 -16.92 4.52
C ARG A 14 12.89 -16.11 5.09
N ARG A 15 11.73 -16.12 4.43
CA ARG A 15 10.50 -15.45 4.94
C ARG A 15 9.98 -16.12 6.21
N GLU A 16 9.93 -17.44 6.24
CA GLU A 16 9.52 -18.21 7.42
C GLU A 16 10.49 -18.01 8.59
N LEU A 17 11.80 -18.02 8.33
CA LEU A 17 12.80 -17.76 9.35
C LEU A 17 12.69 -16.35 9.94
N VAL A 18 12.46 -15.34 9.10
CA VAL A 18 12.25 -13.94 9.56
C VAL A 18 11.00 -13.84 10.43
N LEU A 19 9.91 -14.54 10.10
CA LEU A 19 8.68 -14.53 10.91
C LEU A 19 8.84 -15.33 12.21
N LEU A 20 9.62 -16.41 12.20
CA LEU A 20 9.89 -17.26 13.38
C LEU A 20 10.89 -16.61 14.36
N THR A 21 11.76 -15.74 13.88
CA THR A 21 12.76 -15.03 14.70
C THR A 21 12.26 -13.67 15.20
N MET A 22 11.05 -13.24 14.80
CA MET A 22 10.47 -11.99 15.29
C MET A 22 10.00 -12.12 16.75
N PRO A 23 10.19 -11.06 17.57
CA PRO A 23 9.65 -11.02 18.91
C PRO A 23 8.13 -11.23 18.88
N ARG A 24 7.58 -11.81 19.94
CA ARG A 24 6.14 -12.03 20.07
C ARG A 24 5.37 -10.74 19.82
N SER A 25 4.33 -10.79 18.98
CA SER A 25 3.52 -9.62 18.65
C SER A 25 2.80 -9.09 19.89
N HIS A 26 3.04 -7.84 20.25
CA HIS A 26 2.21 -7.13 21.21
C HIS A 26 0.83 -6.87 20.59
N GLN A 27 -0.20 -6.93 21.43
CA GLN A 27 -1.56 -6.57 21.02
C GLN A 27 -1.98 -5.35 21.83
N TYR A 28 -2.21 -4.24 21.16
CA TYR A 28 -2.69 -3.00 21.77
C TYR A 28 -4.20 -2.89 21.56
N PRO A 29 -5.00 -2.80 22.64
CA PRO A 29 -6.45 -2.69 22.53
C PRO A 29 -6.90 -1.32 22.01
N SER A 30 -6.03 -0.32 22.03
CA SER A 30 -6.30 1.02 21.50
C SER A 30 -5.03 1.72 20.98
N LEU A 31 -5.21 2.87 20.30
CA LEU A 31 -4.10 3.70 19.84
C LEU A 31 -3.31 4.35 20.97
N GLU A 32 -3.99 4.71 22.05
CA GLU A 32 -3.42 5.37 23.21
C GLU A 32 -2.40 4.47 23.90
N GLU A 33 -2.69 3.17 23.95
CA GLU A 33 -1.83 2.16 24.58
C GLU A 33 -0.67 1.70 23.69
N MET A 34 -0.71 2.00 22.40
CA MET A 34 0.36 1.62 21.46
C MET A 34 1.67 2.30 21.87
N VAL A 35 2.73 1.53 22.11
CA VAL A 35 4.07 2.02 22.47
C VAL A 35 5.06 1.65 21.38
N VAL A 36 5.97 2.56 21.05
CA VAL A 36 7.12 2.31 20.17
C VAL A 36 8.34 2.16 21.07
N SER A 37 8.68 0.93 21.44
CA SER A 37 9.58 0.66 22.57
C SER A 37 11.01 0.35 22.20
N SER A 38 11.29 -0.24 21.04
CA SER A 38 12.62 -0.76 20.74
C SER A 38 13.22 -0.27 19.42
N ALA A 39 14.56 -0.34 19.31
CA ALA A 39 15.30 -0.12 18.06
C ALA A 39 15.20 -1.35 17.13
N GLU A 40 14.89 -2.52 17.67
CA GLU A 40 14.75 -3.78 16.93
C GLU A 40 13.41 -3.81 16.17
N PRO A 41 13.33 -4.61 15.08
CA PRO A 41 12.08 -4.83 14.39
C PRO A 41 11.00 -5.35 15.33
N GLU A 42 9.85 -4.70 15.36
CA GLU A 42 8.74 -5.02 16.26
C GLU A 42 7.48 -5.34 15.46
N MET A 43 6.88 -6.52 15.75
CA MET A 43 5.57 -6.90 15.23
C MET A 43 4.51 -6.70 16.29
N PHE A 44 3.44 -5.97 15.96
CA PHE A 44 2.33 -5.70 16.86
C PHE A 44 0.99 -5.64 16.12
N GLY A 45 -0.09 -5.83 16.86
CA GLY A 45 -1.44 -5.56 16.40
C GLY A 45 -2.04 -4.42 17.20
N VAL A 46 -2.83 -3.57 16.55
CA VAL A 46 -3.60 -2.52 17.22
C VAL A 46 -5.05 -2.58 16.78
N VAL A 47 -5.97 -2.48 17.73
CA VAL A 47 -7.41 -2.39 17.46
C VAL A 47 -7.82 -0.92 17.47
N HIS A 48 -8.39 -0.48 16.35
CA HIS A 48 -8.90 0.88 16.22
C HIS A 48 -10.19 0.90 15.41
N GLY A 49 -11.25 1.52 15.94
CA GLY A 49 -12.56 1.58 15.30
C GLY A 49 -13.16 0.21 14.96
N GLY A 50 -12.86 -0.82 15.77
CA GLY A 50 -13.32 -2.19 15.56
C GLY A 50 -12.61 -2.95 14.44
N LEU A 51 -11.54 -2.41 13.86
CA LEU A 51 -10.62 -3.11 12.97
C LEU A 51 -9.31 -3.40 13.68
N ARG A 52 -8.72 -4.57 13.38
CA ARG A 52 -7.38 -4.94 13.83
C ARG A 52 -6.39 -4.71 12.70
N PHE A 53 -5.38 -3.91 12.98
CA PHE A 53 -4.24 -3.65 12.09
C PHE A 53 -3.02 -4.39 12.62
N ASP A 54 -2.56 -5.42 11.91
CA ASP A 54 -1.28 -6.05 12.19
C ASP A 54 -0.17 -5.25 11.50
N CYS A 55 0.84 -4.91 12.26
CA CYS A 55 1.94 -4.05 11.87
C CYS A 55 3.29 -4.71 12.14
N LEU A 56 4.28 -4.39 11.30
CA LEU A 56 5.69 -4.67 11.54
C LEU A 56 6.47 -3.39 11.33
N LEU A 57 7.07 -2.86 12.39
CA LEU A 57 7.86 -1.64 12.37
C LEU A 57 9.35 -1.97 12.35
N LYS A 58 10.08 -1.35 11.42
CA LYS A 58 11.54 -1.28 11.40
C LYS A 58 11.95 0.18 11.56
N ARG A 59 12.65 0.50 12.64
CA ARG A 59 13.12 1.87 12.90
C ARG A 59 14.40 2.18 12.14
N CYS A 60 14.57 3.45 11.80
CA CYS A 60 15.81 4.03 11.27
C CYS A 60 16.42 4.93 12.34
N ALA A 61 17.72 4.83 12.55
CA ALA A 61 18.41 5.64 13.53
C ALA A 61 18.75 7.07 13.02
N ALA A 62 18.63 7.31 11.70
CA ALA A 62 18.98 8.60 11.12
C ALA A 62 17.97 9.68 11.58
N PRO A 63 18.44 10.84 12.09
CA PRO A 63 17.58 11.94 12.44
C PRO A 63 16.76 12.45 11.24
N GLY A 64 15.48 12.79 11.46
CA GLY A 64 14.61 13.29 10.41
C GLY A 64 14.28 12.28 9.31
N ALA A 65 14.49 10.97 9.58
CA ALA A 65 14.17 9.91 8.65
C ALA A 65 12.65 9.90 8.36
N PRO A 66 12.21 9.75 7.09
CA PRO A 66 10.79 9.62 6.75
C PRO A 66 10.22 8.28 7.24
N LEU A 67 8.88 8.18 7.27
CA LEU A 67 8.16 6.95 7.53
C LEU A 67 7.59 6.39 6.22
N PHE A 68 8.12 5.25 5.77
CA PHE A 68 7.54 4.48 4.68
C PHE A 68 6.48 3.54 5.25
N VAL A 69 5.23 3.67 4.76
CA VAL A 69 4.11 2.78 5.09
C VAL A 69 3.89 1.81 3.94
N VAL A 70 4.35 0.57 4.10
CA VAL A 70 4.30 -0.45 3.05
C VAL A 70 3.03 -1.28 3.17
N LEU A 71 2.18 -1.18 2.15
CA LEU A 71 0.87 -1.80 2.09
C LEU A 71 0.88 -3.03 1.17
N SER A 72 0.31 -4.12 1.65
CA SER A 72 0.31 -5.40 0.95
C SER A 72 -0.71 -5.44 -0.19
N GLY A 73 -0.35 -6.10 -1.28
CA GLY A 73 -1.27 -6.45 -2.36
C GLY A 73 -2.16 -7.65 -2.03
N LEU A 74 -2.75 -8.28 -3.07
CA LEU A 74 -3.61 -9.44 -2.92
C LEU A 74 -2.93 -10.56 -2.11
N ARG A 75 -3.69 -11.17 -1.19
CA ARG A 75 -3.31 -12.40 -0.51
C ARG A 75 -3.84 -13.62 -1.29
N ASN A 76 -3.04 -14.65 -1.38
CA ASN A 76 -3.53 -15.99 -1.68
C ASN A 76 -3.72 -16.72 -0.33
N PRO A 77 -4.96 -17.05 0.08
CA PRO A 77 -5.21 -17.71 1.37
C PRO A 77 -4.45 -19.01 1.56
N ASP A 78 -4.28 -19.79 0.49
CA ASP A 78 -3.61 -21.10 0.54
C ASP A 78 -2.08 -20.99 0.70
N LYS A 79 -1.49 -19.81 0.41
CA LYS A 79 -0.03 -19.63 0.36
C LYS A 79 0.51 -18.63 1.38
N HIS A 80 -0.34 -17.77 1.92
CA HIS A 80 0.10 -16.69 2.78
C HIS A 80 -0.68 -16.68 4.10
N PRO A 81 -0.01 -16.83 5.24
CA PRO A 81 -0.64 -16.67 6.55
C PRO A 81 -1.13 -15.24 6.78
N ILE A 82 -1.79 -15.03 7.90
CA ILE A 82 -2.14 -13.72 8.45
C ILE A 82 -1.25 -13.51 9.69
N PRO A 83 -0.61 -12.35 9.82
CA PRO A 83 -0.57 -11.21 8.90
C PRO A 83 0.25 -11.45 7.63
N LYS A 84 -0.12 -10.76 6.54
CA LYS A 84 0.65 -10.75 5.29
C LYS A 84 1.39 -9.42 5.14
N PHE A 85 2.70 -9.47 5.05
CA PHE A 85 3.55 -8.32 4.76
C PHE A 85 4.33 -8.55 3.47
N ASP A 86 4.23 -7.62 2.54
CA ASP A 86 5.03 -7.63 1.31
C ASP A 86 6.35 -6.87 1.51
N ARG A 87 7.40 -7.24 0.78
CA ARG A 87 8.69 -6.51 0.71
C ARG A 87 9.53 -6.48 1.99
N ILE A 88 9.31 -7.35 2.96
CA ILE A 88 10.11 -7.38 4.20
C ILE A 88 11.61 -7.53 3.87
N SER A 89 11.95 -8.36 2.87
CA SER A 89 13.35 -8.56 2.44
C SER A 89 13.97 -7.33 1.76
N ARG A 90 13.16 -6.34 1.39
CA ARG A 90 13.59 -5.08 0.77
C ARG A 90 13.69 -3.93 1.77
N ALA A 91 13.45 -4.17 3.07
CA ALA A 91 13.53 -3.14 4.10
C ALA A 91 14.84 -2.32 4.08
N PRO A 92 16.01 -2.91 3.82
CA PRO A 92 17.26 -2.14 3.75
C PRO A 92 17.33 -1.14 2.58
N LEU A 93 16.44 -1.29 1.58
CA LEU A 93 16.39 -0.39 0.42
C LEU A 93 15.56 0.88 0.69
N PHE A 94 14.81 0.93 1.80
CA PHE A 94 14.08 2.11 2.26
C PHE A 94 14.96 2.94 3.18
N SER A 95 15.25 4.16 2.78
CA SER A 95 16.08 5.09 3.56
C SER A 95 15.25 5.84 4.61
N GLY A 96 14.63 5.12 5.54
CA GLY A 96 13.76 5.67 6.58
C GLY A 96 13.22 4.59 7.52
N HIS A 97 12.30 4.98 8.42
CA HIS A 97 11.48 4.03 9.16
C HIS A 97 10.59 3.28 8.18
N VAL A 98 10.32 2.00 8.42
CA VAL A 98 9.43 1.20 7.56
C VAL A 98 8.36 0.54 8.41
N LEU A 99 7.13 0.91 8.18
CA LEU A 99 5.93 0.30 8.74
C LEU A 99 5.26 -0.58 7.68
N TYR A 100 5.25 -1.88 7.88
CA TYR A 100 4.45 -2.81 7.09
C TYR A 100 3.10 -2.97 7.74
N VAL A 101 2.03 -2.92 6.95
CA VAL A 101 0.67 -3.12 7.45
C VAL A 101 -0.02 -4.21 6.63
N SER A 102 -0.65 -5.16 7.31
CA SER A 102 -1.51 -6.18 6.70
C SER A 102 -2.92 -5.62 6.48
N ASP A 103 -3.59 -6.03 5.40
CA ASP A 103 -4.98 -5.60 5.14
C ASP A 103 -5.91 -6.16 6.24
N PRO A 104 -6.61 -5.30 7.00
CA PRO A 104 -7.44 -5.71 8.13
C PRO A 104 -8.61 -6.62 7.74
N ILE A 105 -8.99 -6.67 6.46
CA ILE A 105 -10.07 -7.55 5.98
C ILE A 105 -9.79 -9.02 6.31
N HIS A 106 -8.54 -9.43 6.34
CA HIS A 106 -8.18 -10.82 6.55
C HIS A 106 -8.58 -11.37 7.92
N HIS A 107 -8.86 -10.48 8.89
CA HIS A 107 -9.35 -10.88 10.23
C HIS A 107 -10.84 -11.18 10.29
N PHE A 108 -11.66 -10.56 9.44
CA PHE A 108 -13.11 -10.74 9.46
C PHE A 108 -13.69 -11.36 8.19
N ALA A 109 -12.91 -11.45 7.11
CA ALA A 109 -13.23 -12.13 5.86
C ALA A 109 -11.99 -12.81 5.30
N PRO A 110 -11.50 -13.91 5.92
CA PRO A 110 -10.24 -14.56 5.57
C PRO A 110 -10.22 -15.14 4.15
N GLU A 111 -11.38 -15.40 3.56
CA GLU A 111 -11.55 -15.82 2.16
C GLU A 111 -11.33 -14.67 1.16
N ALA A 112 -11.50 -13.42 1.59
CA ALA A 112 -11.25 -12.27 0.74
C ALA A 112 -9.75 -12.11 0.48
N ARG A 113 -9.38 -11.97 -0.80
CA ARG A 113 -7.98 -11.85 -1.21
C ARG A 113 -7.43 -10.45 -0.94
N THR A 114 -8.29 -9.45 -0.84
CA THR A 114 -7.99 -8.05 -0.48
C THR A 114 -9.26 -7.31 -0.11
N GLY A 115 -9.15 -6.31 0.74
CA GLY A 115 -10.15 -5.28 1.00
C GLY A 115 -9.68 -3.90 0.57
N TRP A 116 -8.51 -3.81 -0.09
CA TRP A 116 -7.87 -2.52 -0.42
C TRP A 116 -7.75 -1.60 0.80
N TYR A 117 -7.74 -2.15 2.00
CA TYR A 117 -7.76 -1.43 3.29
C TYR A 117 -9.00 -0.52 3.47
N LEU A 118 -10.02 -0.68 2.65
CA LEU A 118 -11.21 0.19 2.66
C LEU A 118 -12.13 -0.05 3.87
N GLY A 119 -12.00 -1.22 4.52
CA GLY A 119 -12.91 -1.62 5.58
C GLY A 119 -14.24 -2.13 5.05
N ASP A 120 -15.33 -1.80 5.74
CA ASP A 120 -16.69 -2.19 5.38
C ASP A 120 -17.70 -1.02 5.48
N ALA A 121 -18.99 -1.33 5.36
CA ALA A 121 -20.06 -0.33 5.38
C ALA A 121 -20.12 0.53 6.66
N SER A 122 -19.60 0.01 7.79
CA SER A 122 -19.63 0.66 9.10
C SER A 122 -18.27 1.15 9.58
N ARG A 123 -17.18 0.58 9.03
CA ARG A 123 -15.81 0.82 9.48
C ARG A 123 -14.95 1.33 8.33
N PRO A 124 -14.69 2.64 8.22
CA PRO A 124 -13.93 3.26 7.13
C PRO A 124 -12.42 2.97 7.30
N GLY A 125 -11.95 1.82 6.79
CA GLY A 125 -10.63 1.26 7.08
C GLY A 125 -9.46 2.18 6.76
N ILE A 126 -9.47 2.89 5.63
CA ILE A 126 -8.39 3.83 5.26
C ILE A 126 -8.29 4.99 6.27
N ARG A 127 -9.43 5.53 6.73
CA ARG A 127 -9.44 6.58 7.74
C ARG A 127 -8.85 6.09 9.05
N LEU A 128 -9.30 4.91 9.51
CA LEU A 128 -8.78 4.28 10.72
C LEU A 128 -7.29 3.96 10.60
N LEU A 129 -6.83 3.50 9.43
CA LEU A 129 -5.42 3.29 9.17
C LEU A 129 -4.62 4.61 9.21
N ALA A 130 -5.18 5.70 8.69
CA ALA A 130 -4.52 7.01 8.75
C ALA A 130 -4.31 7.48 10.19
N ASP A 131 -5.28 7.22 11.09
CA ASP A 131 -5.14 7.52 12.51
C ASP A 131 -4.00 6.70 13.15
N VAL A 132 -3.93 5.38 12.87
CA VAL A 132 -2.83 4.49 13.32
C VAL A 132 -1.47 5.03 12.85
N VAL A 133 -1.37 5.37 11.57
CA VAL A 133 -0.12 5.85 10.96
C VAL A 133 0.31 7.19 11.55
N ARG A 134 -0.61 8.14 11.74
CA ARG A 134 -0.29 9.45 12.35
C ARG A 134 0.17 9.34 13.78
N VAL A 135 -0.49 8.51 14.60
CA VAL A 135 -0.07 8.29 15.98
C VAL A 135 1.34 7.71 16.02
N LEU A 136 1.63 6.73 15.15
CA LEU A 136 2.97 6.14 15.07
C LEU A 136 4.00 7.15 14.55
N ALA A 137 3.69 7.89 13.49
CA ALA A 137 4.57 8.92 12.93
C ALA A 137 4.92 9.97 13.97
N GLY A 138 3.93 10.47 14.73
CA GLY A 138 4.15 11.41 15.82
C GLY A 138 5.11 10.88 16.89
N ARG A 139 4.99 9.60 17.26
CA ARG A 139 5.92 8.95 18.21
C ARG A 139 7.33 8.76 17.66
N LEU A 140 7.48 8.71 16.35
CA LEU A 140 8.77 8.68 15.65
C LEU A 140 9.33 10.07 15.34
N GLY A 141 8.59 11.15 15.69
CA GLY A 141 8.96 12.52 15.34
C GLY A 141 8.85 12.85 13.86
N VAL A 142 7.99 12.12 13.13
CA VAL A 142 7.77 12.30 11.69
C VAL A 142 6.49 13.10 11.46
N ALA A 143 6.60 14.24 10.78
CA ALA A 143 5.44 15.04 10.36
C ALA A 143 4.69 14.38 9.18
N ASP A 144 3.45 14.79 8.92
CA ASP A 144 2.60 14.22 7.86
C ASP A 144 3.27 14.27 6.48
N GLU A 145 4.05 15.33 6.18
CA GLU A 145 4.83 15.47 4.93
C GLU A 145 5.96 14.45 4.80
N GLY A 146 6.47 13.95 5.91
CA GLY A 146 7.49 12.89 5.97
C GLY A 146 6.94 11.48 5.83
N ILE A 147 5.61 11.31 5.70
CA ILE A 147 4.97 10.02 5.51
C ILE A 147 4.91 9.69 4.02
N ILE A 148 5.43 8.51 3.65
CA ILE A 148 5.43 7.99 2.28
C ILE A 148 4.73 6.63 2.27
N SER A 149 3.50 6.57 1.77
CA SER A 149 2.78 5.32 1.58
C SER A 149 3.25 4.62 0.31
N TYR A 150 3.48 3.31 0.36
CA TYR A 150 4.10 2.53 -0.70
C TYR A 150 3.37 1.21 -0.91
N GLY A 151 2.95 0.91 -2.12
CA GLY A 151 2.29 -0.36 -2.39
C GLY A 151 2.12 -0.68 -3.86
N SER A 152 1.84 -1.95 -4.16
CA SER A 152 1.50 -2.38 -5.52
C SER A 152 0.12 -3.00 -5.60
N SER A 153 -0.49 -2.92 -6.78
CA SER A 153 -1.83 -3.49 -7.03
C SER A 153 -2.83 -2.96 -6.00
N ALA A 154 -3.49 -3.82 -5.23
CA ALA A 154 -4.39 -3.41 -4.15
C ALA A 154 -3.70 -2.53 -3.09
N GLY A 155 -2.44 -2.83 -2.75
CA GLY A 155 -1.63 -1.99 -1.86
C GLY A 155 -1.33 -0.61 -2.46
N GLY A 156 -1.23 -0.51 -3.79
CA GLY A 156 -1.07 0.77 -4.49
C GLY A 156 -2.31 1.65 -4.40
N VAL A 157 -3.49 1.06 -4.52
CA VAL A 157 -4.78 1.77 -4.26
C VAL A 157 -4.82 2.31 -2.84
N ALA A 158 -4.49 1.45 -1.87
CA ALA A 158 -4.46 1.82 -0.47
C ALA A 158 -3.43 2.92 -0.18
N ALA A 159 -2.27 2.89 -0.85
CA ALA A 159 -1.23 3.91 -0.71
C ALA A 159 -1.74 5.30 -1.14
N VAL A 160 -2.41 5.40 -2.29
CA VAL A 160 -3.01 6.66 -2.75
C VAL A 160 -4.06 7.16 -1.76
N LYS A 161 -4.96 6.28 -1.33
CA LYS A 161 -6.04 6.68 -0.41
C LYS A 161 -5.53 7.06 0.97
N LEU A 162 -4.52 6.36 1.48
CA LEU A 162 -3.88 6.70 2.75
C LEU A 162 -3.22 8.07 2.69
N ALA A 163 -2.40 8.34 1.66
CA ALA A 163 -1.75 9.64 1.49
C ALA A 163 -2.76 10.78 1.34
N ALA A 164 -3.85 10.55 0.60
CA ALA A 164 -4.94 11.50 0.44
C ALA A 164 -5.62 11.82 1.78
N HIS A 165 -5.88 10.82 2.62
CA HIS A 165 -6.47 11.00 3.96
C HIS A 165 -5.53 11.71 4.93
N ILE A 166 -4.22 11.46 4.84
CA ILE A 166 -3.21 12.19 5.60
C ILE A 166 -3.10 13.63 5.08
N GLY A 167 -3.36 13.86 3.81
CA GLY A 167 -3.51 15.19 3.22
C GLY A 167 -2.21 15.76 2.63
N THR A 168 -1.06 15.67 3.31
CA THR A 168 0.24 16.18 2.82
C THR A 168 1.27 15.08 2.54
N ALA A 169 0.94 13.83 2.82
CA ALA A 169 1.78 12.66 2.57
C ALA A 169 2.03 12.42 1.08
N THR A 170 3.00 11.54 0.79
CA THR A 170 3.31 11.11 -0.58
C THR A 170 2.88 9.64 -0.78
N ALA A 171 2.27 9.34 -1.91
CA ALA A 171 1.94 7.97 -2.32
C ALA A 171 2.89 7.48 -3.41
N VAL A 172 3.37 6.23 -3.29
CA VAL A 172 3.98 5.46 -4.36
C VAL A 172 3.04 4.31 -4.71
N ALA A 173 2.38 4.40 -5.85
CA ALA A 173 1.38 3.46 -6.30
C ALA A 173 1.88 2.69 -7.53
N ILE A 174 2.12 1.39 -7.39
CA ILE A 174 2.72 0.55 -8.42
C ILE A 174 1.65 -0.37 -9.02
N ASN A 175 1.45 -0.33 -10.34
CA ASN A 175 0.45 -1.14 -11.05
C ASN A 175 -0.92 -1.11 -10.36
N ALA A 176 -1.38 0.07 -9.90
CA ALA A 176 -2.58 0.22 -9.10
C ALA A 176 -3.85 0.17 -9.95
N GLN A 177 -4.98 -0.27 -9.35
CA GLN A 177 -6.30 -0.18 -9.95
C GLN A 177 -6.89 1.22 -9.70
N THR A 178 -7.03 2.05 -10.71
CA THR A 178 -7.59 3.40 -10.55
C THR A 178 -9.11 3.42 -10.41
N LYS A 179 -9.79 2.39 -10.93
CA LYS A 179 -11.24 2.20 -10.83
C LYS A 179 -11.56 0.77 -10.41
N LEU A 180 -12.00 0.56 -9.17
CA LEU A 180 -12.12 -0.80 -8.60
C LEU A 180 -13.16 -1.67 -9.33
N TRP A 181 -14.20 -1.09 -9.91
CA TRP A 181 -15.22 -1.83 -10.68
C TRP A 181 -14.71 -2.46 -11.98
N LEU A 182 -13.56 -1.98 -12.51
CA LEU A 182 -12.92 -2.57 -13.69
C LEU A 182 -12.00 -3.75 -13.34
N PHE A 183 -11.78 -4.00 -12.03
CA PHE A 183 -10.93 -5.09 -11.61
C PHE A 183 -11.64 -6.45 -11.68
N ARG A 184 -10.91 -7.53 -11.49
CA ARG A 184 -11.39 -8.92 -11.61
C ARG A 184 -12.66 -9.16 -10.80
N ARG A 185 -13.78 -9.41 -11.49
CA ARG A 185 -15.13 -9.53 -10.91
C ARG A 185 -15.21 -10.51 -9.72
N GLY A 186 -14.49 -11.65 -9.78
CA GLY A 186 -14.47 -12.62 -8.69
C GLY A 186 -13.90 -12.06 -7.39
N VAL A 187 -12.77 -11.31 -7.47
CA VAL A 187 -12.13 -10.67 -6.31
C VAL A 187 -13.04 -9.59 -5.74
N VAL A 188 -13.58 -8.73 -6.61
CA VAL A 188 -14.50 -7.65 -6.21
C VAL A 188 -15.75 -8.21 -5.55
N ASN A 189 -16.34 -9.27 -6.09
CA ASN A 189 -17.56 -9.88 -5.54
C ASN A 189 -17.33 -10.53 -4.17
N THR A 190 -16.19 -11.20 -3.95
CA THR A 190 -15.88 -11.80 -2.65
C THR A 190 -15.76 -10.71 -1.59
N TRP A 191 -14.97 -9.65 -1.87
CA TRP A 191 -14.86 -8.49 -1.00
C TRP A 191 -16.21 -7.81 -0.73
N ARG A 192 -16.98 -7.52 -1.79
CA ARG A 192 -18.29 -6.87 -1.65
C ARG A 192 -19.24 -7.66 -0.77
N ARG A 193 -19.33 -8.98 -0.95
CA ARG A 193 -20.21 -9.81 -0.13
C ARG A 193 -19.84 -9.77 1.34
N ALA A 194 -18.55 -9.74 1.65
CA ALA A 194 -18.06 -9.67 3.02
C ALA A 194 -18.25 -8.29 3.66
N CYS A 195 -17.99 -7.21 2.91
CA CYS A 195 -17.96 -5.85 3.44
C CYS A 195 -19.26 -5.07 3.26
N PHE A 196 -20.09 -5.44 2.25
CA PHE A 196 -21.32 -4.75 1.88
C PHE A 196 -22.44 -5.79 1.60
N PRO A 197 -22.84 -6.59 2.61
CA PRO A 197 -23.85 -7.62 2.42
C PRO A 197 -25.17 -7.01 1.96
N GLY A 198 -25.86 -7.69 1.04
CA GLY A 198 -27.15 -7.23 0.49
C GLY A 198 -27.07 -6.13 -0.57
N ILE A 199 -25.91 -5.48 -0.78
CA ILE A 199 -25.75 -4.44 -1.79
C ILE A 199 -25.17 -5.05 -3.08
N SER A 200 -25.84 -4.85 -4.21
CA SER A 200 -25.30 -5.31 -5.50
C SER A 200 -24.07 -4.50 -5.92
N GLN A 201 -23.24 -5.07 -6.80
CA GLN A 201 -22.05 -4.38 -7.29
C GLN A 201 -22.40 -3.06 -7.98
N ASP A 202 -23.43 -3.03 -8.80
CA ASP A 202 -23.84 -1.84 -9.54
C ASP A 202 -24.32 -0.74 -8.60
N VAL A 203 -25.08 -1.10 -7.56
CA VAL A 203 -25.55 -0.13 -6.54
C VAL A 203 -24.37 0.38 -5.74
N LEU A 204 -23.45 -0.50 -5.33
CA LEU A 204 -22.28 -0.13 -4.55
C LEU A 204 -21.42 0.90 -5.29
N PHE A 205 -21.08 0.62 -6.55
CA PHE A 205 -20.21 1.50 -7.31
C PHE A 205 -20.89 2.79 -7.76
N LYS A 206 -22.18 2.78 -8.08
CA LYS A 206 -22.92 4.01 -8.36
C LYS A 206 -23.04 4.95 -7.15
N ARG A 207 -23.22 4.39 -5.94
CA ARG A 207 -23.34 5.18 -4.70
C ARG A 207 -21.99 5.62 -4.14
N GLY A 208 -20.95 4.81 -4.35
CA GLY A 208 -19.61 4.98 -3.79
C GLY A 208 -18.54 5.34 -4.82
N GLU A 209 -18.92 5.91 -5.96
CA GLU A 209 -17.97 6.18 -7.05
C GLU A 209 -16.73 6.92 -6.57
N ARG A 210 -16.87 7.99 -5.78
CA ARG A 210 -15.76 8.73 -5.19
C ARG A 210 -14.85 7.88 -4.29
N GLN A 211 -15.44 6.92 -3.57
CA GLN A 211 -14.69 6.04 -2.67
C GLN A 211 -13.87 4.99 -3.44
N PHE A 212 -14.31 4.59 -4.63
CA PHE A 212 -13.74 3.48 -5.40
C PHE A 212 -13.01 3.94 -6.67
N ASP A 213 -12.90 5.25 -6.88
CA ASP A 213 -12.18 5.88 -7.98
C ASP A 213 -10.99 6.69 -7.47
N LEU A 214 -9.79 6.40 -7.99
CA LEU A 214 -8.60 7.18 -7.65
C LEU A 214 -8.55 8.54 -8.35
N HIS A 215 -9.25 8.72 -9.49
CA HIS A 215 -9.38 10.03 -10.13
C HIS A 215 -10.09 11.01 -9.19
N GLU A 216 -11.23 10.58 -8.63
CA GLU A 216 -11.98 11.36 -7.64
C GLU A 216 -11.15 11.60 -6.36
N THR A 217 -10.35 10.60 -5.96
CA THR A 217 -9.45 10.76 -4.81
C THR A 217 -8.43 11.86 -5.05
N VAL A 218 -7.80 11.89 -6.23
CA VAL A 218 -6.78 12.90 -6.59
C VAL A 218 -7.39 14.30 -6.73
N LEU A 219 -8.60 14.40 -7.30
CA LEU A 219 -9.30 15.68 -7.45
C LEU A 219 -9.77 16.25 -6.11
N SER A 220 -10.28 15.39 -5.22
CA SER A 220 -10.83 15.81 -3.92
C SER A 220 -9.77 16.13 -2.87
N HIS A 221 -8.51 15.70 -3.06
CA HIS A 221 -7.42 15.88 -2.10
C HIS A 221 -6.20 16.53 -2.78
N PRO A 222 -6.19 17.84 -2.99
CA PRO A 222 -5.20 18.50 -3.85
C PRO A 222 -3.79 18.60 -3.24
N ARG A 223 -3.60 18.32 -1.95
CA ARG A 223 -2.32 18.54 -1.26
C ARG A 223 -1.42 17.32 -1.14
N PHE A 224 -1.95 16.09 -1.24
CA PHE A 224 -1.08 14.90 -1.22
C PHE A 224 -0.33 14.78 -2.56
N LYS A 225 0.77 14.04 -2.55
CA LYS A 225 1.63 13.86 -3.72
C LYS A 225 1.58 12.42 -4.19
N LEU A 226 1.71 12.20 -5.50
CA LEU A 226 1.58 10.89 -6.11
C LEU A 226 2.73 10.59 -7.07
N LEU A 227 3.47 9.51 -6.83
CA LEU A 227 4.31 8.82 -7.80
C LEU A 227 3.56 7.57 -8.31
N TYR A 228 3.02 7.65 -9.53
CA TYR A 228 2.35 6.52 -10.15
C TYR A 228 3.34 5.73 -11.01
N VAL A 229 3.63 4.51 -10.59
CA VAL A 229 4.60 3.61 -11.21
C VAL A 229 3.86 2.51 -11.98
N GLN A 230 4.23 2.26 -13.22
CA GLN A 230 3.57 1.27 -14.05
C GLN A 230 4.58 0.42 -14.83
N ASN A 231 4.42 -0.90 -14.76
CA ASN A 231 5.05 -1.80 -15.70
C ASN A 231 4.23 -1.82 -17.01
N ARG A 232 4.81 -1.35 -18.12
CA ARG A 232 4.12 -1.31 -19.43
C ARG A 232 3.76 -2.72 -19.92
N LEU A 233 4.56 -3.72 -19.58
CA LEU A 233 4.31 -5.12 -19.95
C LEU A 233 3.19 -5.78 -19.11
N ASP A 234 2.66 -5.12 -18.07
CA ASP A 234 1.37 -5.43 -17.48
C ASP A 234 0.24 -4.82 -18.32
N GLY A 235 0.01 -5.40 -19.48
CA GLY A 235 -0.86 -4.83 -20.50
C GLY A 235 -2.31 -4.60 -20.06
N PHE A 236 -2.81 -5.38 -19.08
CA PHE A 236 -4.15 -5.14 -18.53
C PHE A 236 -4.17 -3.87 -17.67
N HIS A 237 -3.26 -3.74 -16.69
CA HIS A 237 -3.23 -2.56 -15.81
C HIS A 237 -2.81 -1.31 -16.57
N PHE A 238 -1.90 -1.42 -17.54
CA PHE A 238 -1.51 -0.30 -18.39
C PHE A 238 -2.71 0.29 -19.13
N ARG A 239 -3.47 -0.54 -19.87
CA ARG A 239 -4.61 -0.07 -20.69
C ARG A 239 -5.87 0.26 -19.91
N ALA A 240 -6.16 -0.51 -18.84
CA ALA A 240 -7.41 -0.32 -18.09
C ALA A 240 -7.33 0.75 -16.99
N PHE A 241 -6.13 1.01 -16.46
CA PHE A 241 -5.96 1.86 -15.29
C PHE A 241 -4.95 2.99 -15.48
N TYR A 242 -3.72 2.69 -15.93
CA TYR A 242 -2.65 3.68 -15.99
C TYR A 242 -2.89 4.71 -17.11
N GLN A 243 -3.07 4.25 -18.33
CA GLN A 243 -3.26 5.14 -19.49
C GLN A 243 -4.49 6.05 -19.30
N PRO A 244 -5.71 5.55 -18.97
CA PRO A 244 -6.85 6.43 -18.75
C PRO A 244 -6.67 7.41 -17.58
N PHE A 245 -5.89 7.03 -16.56
CA PHE A 245 -5.52 7.95 -15.48
C PHE A 245 -4.60 9.06 -15.98
N CYS A 246 -3.57 8.72 -16.72
CA CYS A 246 -2.66 9.70 -17.29
C CYS A 246 -3.39 10.67 -18.25
N ASP A 247 -4.26 10.16 -19.11
CA ASP A 247 -5.05 10.97 -20.03
C ASP A 247 -5.95 11.97 -19.30
N ALA A 248 -6.61 11.52 -18.21
CA ALA A 248 -7.49 12.37 -17.40
C ALA A 248 -6.75 13.53 -16.69
N PHE A 249 -5.46 13.34 -16.39
CA PHE A 249 -4.61 14.35 -15.71
C PHE A 249 -3.58 14.99 -16.64
N LEU A 250 -3.70 14.81 -17.95
CA LEU A 250 -2.79 15.36 -18.99
C LEU A 250 -1.31 15.00 -18.75
N LEU A 251 -1.09 13.76 -18.27
CA LEU A 251 0.25 13.20 -18.10
C LEU A 251 0.65 12.45 -19.38
N ALA A 252 1.95 12.26 -19.62
CA ALA A 252 2.46 11.53 -20.80
C ALA A 252 2.57 10.02 -20.51
N PRO A 253 1.57 9.19 -20.87
CA PRO A 253 1.50 7.78 -20.46
C PRO A 253 2.57 6.89 -21.10
N GLU A 254 3.12 7.31 -22.26
CA GLU A 254 4.11 6.52 -23.01
C GLU A 254 5.56 6.86 -22.66
N ARG A 255 5.79 7.86 -21.81
CA ARG A 255 7.15 8.31 -21.49
C ARG A 255 7.82 7.37 -20.49
N MET A 256 8.86 6.67 -20.95
CA MET A 256 9.66 5.78 -20.13
C MET A 256 10.44 6.54 -19.06
N GLY A 257 10.68 5.87 -17.92
CA GLY A 257 11.36 6.43 -16.77
C GLY A 257 10.51 7.43 -16.00
N LEU A 258 11.18 8.28 -15.20
CA LEU A 258 10.55 9.27 -14.32
C LEU A 258 10.13 10.52 -15.10
N SER A 259 8.87 10.89 -14.95
CA SER A 259 8.31 12.14 -15.45
C SER A 259 7.63 12.92 -14.34
N ARG A 260 7.88 14.23 -14.24
CA ARG A 260 7.44 15.10 -13.16
C ARG A 260 6.38 16.09 -13.65
N TYR A 261 5.29 16.21 -12.88
CA TYR A 261 4.14 17.09 -13.17
C TYR A 261 3.66 17.76 -11.86
N GLY A 262 4.51 18.58 -11.27
CA GLY A 262 4.23 19.22 -9.98
C GLY A 262 4.08 18.20 -8.85
N ARG A 263 2.91 18.14 -8.20
CA ARG A 263 2.62 17.18 -7.13
C ARG A 263 2.39 15.74 -7.59
N MET A 264 2.31 15.51 -8.89
CA MET A 264 2.22 14.18 -9.49
C MET A 264 3.50 13.87 -10.27
N SER A 265 3.89 12.60 -10.26
CA SER A 265 4.96 12.07 -11.08
C SER A 265 4.54 10.70 -11.59
N THR A 266 5.03 10.32 -12.75
CA THR A 266 4.86 8.97 -13.29
C THR A 266 6.22 8.31 -13.47
N TYR A 267 6.24 6.98 -13.34
CA TYR A 267 7.41 6.17 -13.64
C TYR A 267 6.99 4.97 -14.48
N LEU A 268 7.36 4.95 -15.76
CA LEU A 268 7.06 3.85 -16.65
C LEU A 268 8.30 2.98 -16.87
N PHE A 269 8.15 1.66 -16.71
CA PHE A 269 9.24 0.70 -16.90
C PHE A 269 8.76 -0.57 -17.62
N ASP A 270 9.70 -1.35 -18.16
CA ASP A 270 9.44 -2.64 -18.75
C ASP A 270 10.07 -3.75 -17.92
N HIS A 271 9.25 -4.73 -17.51
CA HIS A 271 9.74 -5.93 -16.86
C HIS A 271 8.86 -7.13 -17.20
N ALA A 272 9.49 -8.24 -17.57
CA ALA A 272 8.81 -9.44 -18.08
C ALA A 272 7.86 -10.13 -17.07
N SER A 273 7.91 -9.79 -15.77
CA SER A 273 6.96 -10.29 -14.78
C SER A 273 5.52 -9.81 -14.99
N GLY A 274 5.28 -8.86 -15.90
CA GLY A 274 3.95 -8.30 -16.13
C GLY A 274 3.41 -7.63 -14.86
N HIS A 275 2.35 -8.19 -14.26
CA HIS A 275 1.73 -7.70 -13.01
C HIS A 275 2.57 -8.03 -11.75
N GLY A 276 3.86 -8.21 -11.89
CA GLY A 276 4.76 -8.34 -10.74
C GLY A 276 4.93 -7.02 -9.98
N ALA A 277 5.43 -7.13 -8.76
CA ALA A 277 5.95 -5.97 -8.05
C ALA A 277 7.20 -5.45 -8.79
N GLU A 278 7.60 -4.22 -8.47
CA GLU A 278 8.88 -3.67 -8.90
C GLU A 278 10.06 -4.60 -8.54
N THR A 279 11.13 -4.55 -9.31
CA THR A 279 12.33 -5.34 -8.99
C THR A 279 13.09 -4.72 -7.81
N PRO A 280 13.92 -5.51 -7.08
CA PRO A 280 14.75 -4.95 -6.01
C PRO A 280 15.65 -3.80 -6.47
N GLU A 281 16.15 -3.86 -7.71
CA GLU A 281 17.03 -2.86 -8.31
C GLU A 281 16.33 -1.53 -8.55
N LEU A 282 15.02 -1.57 -8.81
CA LEU A 282 14.21 -0.37 -9.04
C LEU A 282 13.81 0.34 -7.74
N VAL A 283 13.76 -0.37 -6.62
CA VAL A 283 13.29 0.20 -5.33
C VAL A 283 14.09 1.44 -4.91
N PRO A 284 15.43 1.48 -4.95
CA PRO A 284 16.20 2.66 -4.56
C PRO A 284 15.85 3.91 -5.39
N GLU A 285 15.64 3.76 -6.70
CA GLU A 285 15.25 4.85 -7.58
C GLU A 285 13.85 5.38 -7.25
N LEU A 286 12.89 4.49 -7.03
CA LEU A 286 11.52 4.87 -6.63
C LEU A 286 11.49 5.54 -5.26
N VAL A 287 12.31 5.06 -4.31
CA VAL A 287 12.46 5.66 -2.98
C VAL A 287 13.05 7.08 -3.08
N ALA A 288 14.08 7.26 -3.91
CA ALA A 288 14.68 8.57 -4.14
C ALA A 288 13.66 9.54 -4.77
N ALA A 289 12.98 9.12 -5.84
CA ALA A 289 11.95 9.92 -6.50
C ALA A 289 10.79 10.30 -5.55
N ALA A 290 10.36 9.38 -4.68
CA ALA A 290 9.31 9.64 -3.69
C ALA A 290 9.76 10.66 -2.63
N ARG A 291 11.00 10.61 -2.17
CA ARG A 291 11.57 11.58 -1.23
C ARG A 291 11.71 12.98 -1.84
N GLU A 292 12.18 13.06 -3.09
CA GLU A 292 12.23 14.32 -3.83
C GLU A 292 10.82 14.94 -3.98
N LEU A 293 9.84 14.09 -4.33
CA LEU A 293 8.45 14.50 -4.47
C LEU A 293 7.87 14.96 -3.11
N ALA A 294 8.20 14.27 -2.02
CA ALA A 294 7.77 14.63 -0.67
C ALA A 294 8.28 16.03 -0.24
N ALA A 295 9.44 16.44 -0.71
CA ALA A 295 10.03 17.76 -0.41
C ALA A 295 9.35 18.92 -1.16
N ILE A 296 8.53 18.67 -2.18
CA ILE A 296 7.80 19.72 -2.90
C ILE A 296 6.76 20.35 -1.97
N ARG A 297 6.79 21.66 -1.84
CA ARG A 297 5.73 22.43 -1.15
C ARG A 297 4.52 22.57 -2.09
N VAL A 298 3.35 22.16 -1.65
CA VAL A 298 2.08 22.25 -2.37
C VAL A 298 1.14 23.21 -1.66
#